data_f7e7f7796d3cda72b463dff4e509d6bf
#
_entry.id   f7e7f7796d3cda72b463dff4e509d6bf
#
_cell.length_a   1.000
_cell.length_b   1.000
_cell.length_c   1.000
_cell.angle_alpha   90.00
_cell.angle_beta   90.00
_cell.angle_gamma   90.00
#
_symmetry.space_group_name_H-M   'P 1'
#
loop_
_entity.id
_entity.type
_entity.pdbx_description
1 polymer ?
#
loop_
_entity_poly.entity_id
_entity_poly.type
_entity_poly.pdbx_seq_one_letter_code
_entity_poly.pdbx_strand_id
1 'polypeptide(L)'
;MSAIEPASQLTRRGALVAAGISATVVVVLGVLVADAWPPLLELDARIDTAVHGWALSNAWAVRLADVLQTMGYFSFSVWVVAATTVVLLVARRRRLASALVLVAAIAPLVTNLVKPVVGRARPVWEQSLGAEATLSYPSGHATAGIAVYAACAIALAALVRSARWRAVVVAAGITIGIAMGLSRLVLGVHWPSDVVGGWGVALAVGGAVAAVLLLGPPRHPGE
;
A
#
# COMPACT_ATOMS: atom_id res chain seq x y z
N MET A 1 -35.14 -14.18 18.45
CA MET A 1 -34.63 -14.75 17.16
C MET A 1 -33.56 -13.82 16.65
N SER A 2 -32.27 -14.13 16.92
CA SER A 2 -31.15 -13.38 16.34
C SER A 2 -31.03 -13.80 14.86
N ALA A 3 -31.32 -12.85 13.96
CA ALA A 3 -31.10 -13.07 12.53
C ALA A 3 -29.61 -13.34 12.31
N ILE A 4 -29.25 -14.54 11.84
CA ILE A 4 -27.89 -14.88 11.41
C ILE A 4 -27.61 -13.96 10.21
N GLU A 5 -26.72 -12.99 10.39
CA GLU A 5 -26.29 -12.12 9.29
C GLU A 5 -25.67 -12.97 8.16
N PRO A 6 -26.03 -12.71 6.90
CA PRO A 6 -25.44 -13.45 5.79
C PRO A 6 -23.92 -13.20 5.73
N ALA A 7 -23.14 -14.25 5.43
CA ALA A 7 -21.67 -14.23 5.42
C ALA A 7 -21.06 -13.05 4.64
N SER A 8 -21.75 -12.55 3.59
CA SER A 8 -21.35 -11.39 2.82
C SER A 8 -21.40 -10.07 3.61
N GLN A 9 -22.37 -9.93 4.54
CA GLN A 9 -22.47 -8.75 5.38
C GLN A 9 -21.36 -8.73 6.46
N LEU A 10 -21.06 -9.87 7.05
CA LEU A 10 -19.94 -10.01 7.99
C LEU A 10 -18.60 -9.68 7.33
N THR A 11 -18.37 -10.17 6.11
CA THR A 11 -17.15 -9.86 5.33
C THR A 11 -17.06 -8.37 4.98
N ARG A 12 -18.19 -7.75 4.60
CA ARG A 12 -18.26 -6.31 4.30
C ARG A 12 -17.97 -5.45 5.54
N ARG A 13 -18.55 -5.79 6.68
CA ARG A 13 -18.29 -5.10 7.96
C ARG A 13 -16.81 -5.26 8.35
N GLY A 14 -16.24 -6.45 8.22
CA GLY A 14 -14.82 -6.69 8.46
C GLY A 14 -13.92 -5.80 7.57
N ALA A 15 -14.23 -5.68 6.28
CA ALA A 15 -13.50 -4.81 5.36
C ALA A 15 -13.59 -3.33 5.76
N LEU A 16 -14.78 -2.85 6.15
CA LEU A 16 -14.98 -1.47 6.61
C LEU A 16 -14.27 -1.18 7.94
N VAL A 17 -14.30 -2.12 8.88
CA VAL A 17 -13.58 -1.99 10.15
C VAL A 17 -12.07 -1.94 9.91
N ALA A 18 -11.53 -2.84 9.09
CA ALA A 18 -10.11 -2.83 8.72
C ALA A 18 -9.72 -1.51 8.02
N ALA A 19 -10.55 -1.01 7.10
CA ALA A 19 -10.33 0.27 6.45
C ALA A 19 -10.35 1.43 7.46
N GLY A 20 -11.30 1.44 8.39
CA GLY A 20 -11.40 2.44 9.45
C GLY A 20 -10.18 2.43 10.38
N ILE A 21 -9.75 1.26 10.85
CA ILE A 21 -8.53 1.12 11.67
C ILE A 21 -7.32 1.63 10.90
N SER A 22 -7.15 1.24 9.64
CA SER A 22 -6.02 1.68 8.81
C SER A 22 -6.03 3.20 8.61
N ALA A 23 -7.18 3.80 8.33
CA ALA A 23 -7.33 5.25 8.21
C ALA A 23 -7.01 5.97 9.53
N THR A 24 -7.46 5.43 10.67
CA THR A 24 -7.13 5.96 12.01
C THR A 24 -5.61 5.92 12.25
N VAL A 25 -4.94 4.82 11.92
CA VAL A 25 -3.46 4.71 12.03
C VAL A 25 -2.78 5.80 11.19
N VAL A 26 -3.22 6.01 9.94
CA VAL A 26 -2.67 7.05 9.06
C VAL A 26 -2.84 8.44 9.68
N VAL A 27 -4.04 8.75 10.18
CA VAL A 27 -4.31 10.07 10.79
C VAL A 27 -3.52 10.26 12.08
N VAL A 28 -3.51 9.27 12.98
CA VAL A 28 -2.78 9.36 14.25
C VAL A 28 -1.28 9.54 14.00
N LEU A 29 -0.66 8.72 13.14
CA LEU A 29 0.74 8.90 12.79
C LEU A 29 1.00 10.27 12.13
N GLY A 30 0.12 10.71 11.23
CA GLY A 30 0.24 12.02 10.58
C GLY A 30 0.20 13.17 11.57
N VAL A 31 -0.70 13.14 12.56
CA VAL A 31 -0.78 14.14 13.64
C VAL A 31 0.49 14.09 14.51
N LEU A 32 0.89 12.92 14.97
CA LEU A 32 2.10 12.78 15.79
C LEU A 32 3.37 13.28 15.09
N VAL A 33 3.44 13.08 13.77
CA VAL A 33 4.53 13.61 12.92
C VAL A 33 4.44 15.13 12.78
N ALA A 34 3.24 15.68 12.50
CA ALA A 34 3.04 17.12 12.33
C ALA A 34 3.31 17.89 13.63
N ASP A 35 2.92 17.31 14.77
CA ASP A 35 3.16 17.87 16.12
C ASP A 35 4.59 17.59 16.64
N ALA A 36 5.44 17.00 15.82
CA ALA A 36 6.82 16.64 16.16
C ALA A 36 6.95 15.86 17.49
N TRP A 37 6.05 14.88 17.73
CA TRP A 37 6.02 14.10 18.98
C TRP A 37 7.32 13.32 19.19
N PRO A 38 8.12 13.68 20.24
CA PRO A 38 9.50 13.21 20.35
C PRO A 38 9.66 11.67 20.37
N PRO A 39 8.81 10.88 21.09
CA PRO A 39 9.01 9.43 21.13
C PRO A 39 8.90 8.75 19.74
N LEU A 40 8.02 9.25 18.85
CA LEU A 40 7.89 8.71 17.49
C LEU A 40 9.09 9.11 16.63
N LEU A 41 9.48 10.39 16.69
CA LEU A 41 10.61 10.89 15.90
C LEU A 41 11.93 10.25 16.31
N GLU A 42 12.14 10.01 17.60
CA GLU A 42 13.32 9.29 18.10
C GLU A 42 13.32 7.82 17.68
N LEU A 43 12.16 7.14 17.70
CA LEU A 43 12.02 5.77 17.22
C LEU A 43 12.35 5.69 15.72
N ASP A 44 11.75 6.58 14.92
CA ASP A 44 12.03 6.70 13.50
C ASP A 44 13.53 6.90 13.24
N ALA A 45 14.15 7.85 13.92
CA ALA A 45 15.56 8.15 13.74
C ALA A 45 16.49 6.99 14.15
N ARG A 46 16.19 6.29 15.26
CA ARG A 46 16.95 5.10 15.69
C ARG A 46 16.90 3.98 14.67
N ILE A 47 15.70 3.65 14.17
CA ILE A 47 15.53 2.57 13.19
C ILE A 47 16.21 2.96 11.88
N ASP A 48 16.00 4.19 11.42
CA ASP A 48 16.54 4.66 10.14
C ASP A 48 18.07 4.71 10.16
N THR A 49 18.67 5.20 11.26
CA THR A 49 20.14 5.19 11.46
C THR A 49 20.71 3.76 11.44
N ALA A 50 20.03 2.82 12.10
CA ALA A 50 20.48 1.42 12.11
C ALA A 50 20.39 0.77 10.72
N VAL A 51 19.27 0.99 10.02
CA VAL A 51 19.06 0.43 8.67
C VAL A 51 20.01 1.07 7.66
N HIS A 52 20.19 2.38 7.69
CA HIS A 52 21.12 3.10 6.80
C HIS A 52 22.57 2.65 7.01
N GLY A 53 23.03 2.59 8.28
CA GLY A 53 24.37 2.10 8.61
C GLY A 53 24.61 0.66 8.13
N TRP A 54 23.61 -0.21 8.28
CA TRP A 54 23.66 -1.58 7.73
C TRP A 54 23.70 -1.56 6.19
N ALA A 55 22.90 -0.72 5.53
CA ALA A 55 22.81 -0.64 4.07
C ALA A 55 24.14 -0.20 3.45
N LEU A 56 24.88 0.73 4.06
CA LEU A 56 26.19 1.17 3.60
C LEU A 56 27.21 0.01 3.49
N SER A 57 27.07 -1.02 4.32
CA SER A 57 27.93 -2.21 4.32
C SER A 57 27.36 -3.37 3.49
N ASN A 58 26.17 -3.22 2.88
CA ASN A 58 25.44 -4.30 2.21
C ASN A 58 24.97 -3.91 0.80
N ALA A 59 25.90 -3.75 -0.13
CA ALA A 59 25.62 -3.31 -1.50
C ALA A 59 24.56 -4.17 -2.24
N TRP A 60 24.41 -5.44 -1.89
CA TRP A 60 23.35 -6.28 -2.46
C TRP A 60 21.95 -5.80 -2.08
N ALA A 61 21.78 -5.34 -0.81
CA ALA A 61 20.50 -4.84 -0.34
C ALA A 61 20.13 -3.51 -1.00
N VAL A 62 21.12 -2.63 -1.22
CA VAL A 62 20.94 -1.39 -1.98
C VAL A 62 20.51 -1.68 -3.41
N ARG A 63 21.19 -2.60 -4.12
CA ARG A 63 20.80 -3.01 -5.47
C ARG A 63 19.37 -3.58 -5.54
N LEU A 64 19.01 -4.41 -4.57
CA LEU A 64 17.63 -4.92 -4.48
C LEU A 64 16.62 -3.78 -4.22
N ALA A 65 16.96 -2.85 -3.34
CA ALA A 65 16.13 -1.69 -3.06
C ALA A 65 15.94 -0.79 -4.29
N ASP A 66 16.96 -0.61 -5.13
CA ASP A 66 16.87 0.13 -6.40
C ASP A 66 15.92 -0.56 -7.41
N VAL A 67 15.97 -1.89 -7.51
CA VAL A 67 15.02 -2.64 -8.34
C VAL A 67 13.60 -2.43 -7.84
N LEU A 68 13.36 -2.57 -6.53
CA LEU A 68 12.04 -2.35 -5.92
C LEU A 68 11.58 -0.89 -6.04
N GLN A 69 12.50 0.07 -5.98
CA GLN A 69 12.22 1.48 -6.26
C GLN A 69 11.68 1.66 -7.67
N THR A 70 12.37 1.07 -8.67
CA THR A 70 11.95 1.17 -10.08
C THR A 70 10.53 0.64 -10.27
N MET A 71 10.17 -0.47 -9.62
CA MET A 71 8.80 -1.01 -9.64
C MET A 71 7.78 -0.03 -9.03
N GLY A 72 8.16 0.79 -8.05
CA GLY A 72 7.29 1.76 -7.37
C GLY A 72 7.05 3.06 -8.14
N TYR A 73 7.77 3.32 -9.24
CA TYR A 73 7.51 4.49 -10.05
C TYR A 73 6.13 4.43 -10.71
N PHE A 74 5.53 5.61 -10.86
CA PHE A 74 4.19 5.75 -11.43
C PHE A 74 4.06 5.08 -12.80
N SER A 75 5.01 5.30 -13.69
CA SER A 75 5.01 4.72 -15.03
C SER A 75 4.98 3.19 -15.02
N PHE A 76 5.81 2.55 -14.18
CA PHE A 76 5.84 1.09 -14.06
C PHE A 76 4.54 0.55 -13.45
N SER A 77 4.06 1.17 -12.38
CA SER A 77 2.80 0.82 -11.72
C SER A 77 1.59 0.89 -12.65
N VAL A 78 1.52 1.91 -13.51
CA VAL A 78 0.45 2.05 -14.53
C VAL A 78 0.44 0.85 -15.47
N TRP A 79 1.59 0.40 -15.98
CA TRP A 79 1.66 -0.77 -16.87
C TRP A 79 1.23 -2.07 -16.17
N VAL A 80 1.62 -2.27 -14.91
CA VAL A 80 1.20 -3.44 -14.12
C VAL A 80 -0.32 -3.45 -13.92
N VAL A 81 -0.91 -2.31 -13.56
CA VAL A 81 -2.36 -2.17 -13.40
C VAL A 81 -3.08 -2.37 -14.73
N ALA A 82 -2.60 -1.76 -15.81
CA ALA A 82 -3.20 -1.88 -17.13
C ALA A 82 -3.21 -3.34 -17.62
N ALA A 83 -2.06 -4.02 -17.56
CA ALA A 83 -1.95 -5.41 -17.95
C ALA A 83 -2.87 -6.32 -17.11
N THR A 84 -2.89 -6.15 -15.78
CA THR A 84 -3.78 -6.91 -14.90
C THR A 84 -5.25 -6.63 -15.21
N THR A 85 -5.60 -5.36 -15.46
CA THR A 85 -6.97 -4.96 -15.82
C THR A 85 -7.42 -5.62 -17.12
N VAL A 86 -6.58 -5.65 -18.16
CA VAL A 86 -6.87 -6.34 -19.41
C VAL A 86 -7.14 -7.83 -19.17
N VAL A 87 -6.28 -8.51 -18.41
CA VAL A 87 -6.47 -9.93 -18.05
C VAL A 87 -7.83 -10.15 -17.36
N LEU A 88 -8.16 -9.30 -16.39
CA LEU A 88 -9.44 -9.40 -15.67
C LEU A 88 -10.65 -9.14 -16.58
N LEU A 89 -10.56 -8.19 -17.53
CA LEU A 89 -11.63 -7.90 -18.49
C LEU A 89 -11.82 -9.05 -19.47
N VAL A 90 -10.75 -9.62 -20.00
CA VAL A 90 -10.81 -10.83 -20.86
C VAL A 90 -11.42 -12.00 -20.08
N ALA A 91 -11.06 -12.17 -18.81
CA ALA A 91 -11.65 -13.17 -17.92
C ALA A 91 -13.09 -12.80 -17.46
N ARG A 92 -13.69 -11.72 -17.98
CA ARG A 92 -15.02 -11.19 -17.62
C ARG A 92 -15.21 -10.86 -16.13
N ARG A 93 -14.14 -10.52 -15.43
CA ARG A 93 -14.12 -10.13 -14.02
C ARG A 93 -14.22 -8.60 -13.84
N ARG A 94 -15.23 -7.96 -14.46
CA ARG A 94 -15.37 -6.50 -14.53
C ARG A 94 -15.32 -5.81 -13.17
N ARG A 95 -15.99 -6.35 -12.13
CA ARG A 95 -15.96 -5.77 -10.76
C ARG A 95 -14.56 -5.74 -10.16
N LEU A 96 -13.77 -6.82 -10.34
CA LEU A 96 -12.39 -6.85 -9.88
C LEU A 96 -11.51 -5.86 -10.65
N ALA A 97 -11.71 -5.76 -11.97
CA ALA A 97 -11.01 -4.78 -12.80
C ALA A 97 -11.29 -3.34 -12.33
N SER A 98 -12.58 -2.99 -12.13
CA SER A 98 -12.97 -1.67 -11.63
C SER A 98 -12.41 -1.40 -10.22
N ALA A 99 -12.47 -2.38 -9.31
CA ALA A 99 -11.92 -2.23 -7.97
C ALA A 99 -10.41 -1.98 -8.01
N LEU A 100 -9.66 -2.74 -8.81
CA LEU A 100 -8.21 -2.56 -8.98
C LEU A 100 -7.87 -1.15 -9.49
N VAL A 101 -8.54 -0.69 -10.54
CA VAL A 101 -8.33 0.65 -11.11
C VAL A 101 -8.63 1.74 -10.08
N LEU A 102 -9.73 1.61 -9.34
CA LEU A 102 -10.08 2.60 -8.31
C LEU A 102 -9.06 2.63 -7.16
N VAL A 103 -8.60 1.48 -6.66
CA VAL A 103 -7.57 1.43 -5.62
C VAL A 103 -6.27 2.07 -6.11
N ALA A 104 -5.84 1.70 -7.33
CA ALA A 104 -4.61 2.22 -7.94
C ALA A 104 -4.66 3.72 -8.24
N ALA A 105 -5.85 4.30 -8.45
CA ALA A 105 -6.03 5.72 -8.70
C ALA A 105 -6.19 6.52 -7.37
N ILE A 106 -7.02 6.03 -6.45
CA ILE A 106 -7.39 6.77 -5.25
C ILE A 106 -6.26 6.77 -4.21
N ALA A 107 -5.54 5.64 -4.03
CA ALA A 107 -4.52 5.55 -2.99
C ALA A 107 -3.35 6.52 -3.21
N PRO A 108 -2.74 6.67 -4.42
CA PRO A 108 -1.75 7.70 -4.68
C PRO A 108 -2.30 9.11 -4.55
N LEU A 109 -3.56 9.35 -4.96
CA LEU A 109 -4.21 10.65 -4.80
C LEU A 109 -4.28 11.05 -3.32
N VAL A 110 -4.77 10.14 -2.45
CA VAL A 110 -4.83 10.36 -1.00
C VAL A 110 -3.43 10.62 -0.44
N THR A 111 -2.43 9.81 -0.83
CA THR A 111 -1.03 10.02 -0.44
C THR A 111 -0.53 11.41 -0.77
N ASN A 112 -0.79 11.88 -2.00
CA ASN A 112 -0.32 13.21 -2.46
C ASN A 112 -1.07 14.36 -1.78
N LEU A 113 -2.35 14.17 -1.42
CA LEU A 113 -3.12 15.17 -0.67
C LEU A 113 -2.69 15.28 0.81
N VAL A 114 -2.27 14.17 1.42
CA VAL A 114 -1.80 14.14 2.81
C VAL A 114 -0.40 14.76 2.95
N LYS A 115 0.48 14.60 1.95
CA LYS A 115 1.86 15.11 2.01
C LYS A 115 1.97 16.60 2.42
N PRO A 116 1.32 17.55 1.75
CA PRO A 116 1.42 18.97 2.12
C PRO A 116 0.76 19.28 3.47
N VAL A 117 -0.22 18.49 3.90
CA VAL A 117 -0.89 18.69 5.20
C VAL A 117 0.04 18.35 6.36
N VAL A 118 0.82 17.25 6.25
CA VAL A 118 1.77 16.84 7.29
C VAL A 118 3.10 17.59 7.18
N GLY A 119 3.55 17.90 5.97
CA GLY A 119 4.73 18.75 5.72
C GLY A 119 6.08 18.14 6.11
N ARG A 120 6.16 16.79 6.32
CA ARG A 120 7.35 16.14 6.85
C ARG A 120 8.55 16.19 5.90
N ALA A 121 9.71 16.61 6.42
CA ALA A 121 10.99 16.50 5.74
C ALA A 121 11.49 15.05 5.69
N ARG A 122 12.30 14.73 4.67
CA ARG A 122 12.95 13.42 4.54
C ARG A 122 14.20 13.30 5.39
N PRO A 123 14.67 12.05 5.66
CA PRO A 123 16.02 11.85 6.19
C PRO A 123 17.07 12.51 5.29
N VAL A 124 18.13 13.04 5.92
CA VAL A 124 19.28 13.64 5.22
C VAL A 124 20.54 12.91 5.72
N TRP A 125 21.32 12.40 4.77
CA TRP A 125 22.53 11.61 5.03
C TRP A 125 23.73 12.19 4.32
N GLU A 126 24.90 12.15 4.95
CA GLU A 126 26.16 12.52 4.29
C GLU A 126 26.48 11.62 3.11
N GLN A 127 26.20 10.30 3.25
CA GLN A 127 26.28 9.32 2.17
C GLN A 127 24.86 8.89 1.79
N SER A 128 24.26 9.62 0.86
CA SER A 128 22.91 9.30 0.39
C SER A 128 22.91 8.10 -0.54
N LEU A 129 22.02 7.12 -0.29
CA LEU A 129 21.80 5.95 -1.13
C LEU A 129 20.63 6.13 -2.10
N GLY A 130 19.86 7.22 -1.95
CA GLY A 130 18.73 7.53 -2.83
C GLY A 130 18.41 9.01 -2.81
N ALA A 131 17.62 9.47 -3.77
CA ALA A 131 17.17 10.86 -3.87
C ALA A 131 15.66 10.93 -4.16
N GLU A 132 14.98 11.83 -3.48
CA GLU A 132 13.55 12.09 -3.68
C GLU A 132 13.25 13.56 -3.39
N ALA A 133 12.48 14.22 -4.28
CA ALA A 133 12.23 15.64 -4.21
C ALA A 133 10.95 16.05 -3.45
N THR A 134 10.09 15.08 -3.12
CA THR A 134 8.78 15.35 -2.49
C THR A 134 8.83 15.19 -0.97
N LEU A 135 7.80 15.69 -0.26
CA LEU A 135 7.61 15.50 1.17
C LEU A 135 7.56 14.01 1.56
N SER A 136 7.88 13.71 2.82
CA SER A 136 8.14 12.33 3.25
C SER A 136 6.86 11.56 3.59
N TYR A 137 5.99 12.07 4.45
CA TYR A 137 4.81 11.36 4.95
C TYR A 137 3.56 11.58 4.10
N PRO A 138 2.78 10.53 3.78
CA PRO A 138 3.14 9.12 3.84
C PRO A 138 3.96 8.67 2.62
N SER A 139 4.60 7.48 2.69
CA SER A 139 5.42 6.96 1.61
C SER A 139 4.62 6.52 0.39
N GLY A 140 4.89 7.15 -0.78
CA GLY A 140 4.24 6.79 -2.05
C GLY A 140 4.58 5.39 -2.55
N HIS A 141 5.85 4.95 -2.40
CA HIS A 141 6.28 3.60 -2.79
C HIS A 141 5.66 2.51 -1.89
N ALA A 142 5.54 2.77 -0.58
CA ALA A 142 4.84 1.86 0.33
C ALA A 142 3.35 1.76 -0.03
N THR A 143 2.71 2.91 -0.35
CA THR A 143 1.33 2.93 -0.84
C THR A 143 1.18 2.14 -2.13
N ALA A 144 2.03 2.39 -3.14
CA ALA A 144 1.99 1.69 -4.42
C ALA A 144 2.23 0.18 -4.26
N GLY A 145 3.13 -0.23 -3.39
CA GLY A 145 3.42 -1.63 -3.11
C GLY A 145 2.16 -2.42 -2.74
N ILE A 146 1.35 -1.92 -1.83
CA ILE A 146 0.11 -2.59 -1.42
C ILE A 146 -1.03 -2.30 -2.39
N ALA A 147 -1.23 -1.04 -2.80
CA ALA A 147 -2.35 -0.63 -3.65
C ALA A 147 -2.27 -1.18 -5.09
N VAL A 148 -1.08 -1.50 -5.57
CA VAL A 148 -0.87 -2.07 -6.92
C VAL A 148 -0.53 -3.54 -6.83
N TYR A 149 0.62 -3.90 -6.23
CA TYR A 149 1.15 -5.27 -6.35
C TYR A 149 0.36 -6.28 -5.52
N ALA A 150 0.01 -5.97 -4.27
CA ALA A 150 -0.84 -6.84 -3.48
C ALA A 150 -2.26 -6.89 -4.06
N ALA A 151 -2.82 -5.76 -4.50
CA ALA A 151 -4.16 -5.73 -5.09
C ALA A 151 -4.22 -6.49 -6.43
N CYS A 152 -3.23 -6.35 -7.32
CA CYS A 152 -3.11 -7.14 -8.55
C CYS A 152 -3.06 -8.65 -8.23
N ALA A 153 -2.22 -9.05 -7.29
CA ALA A 153 -2.09 -10.44 -6.89
C ALA A 153 -3.39 -11.02 -6.33
N ILE A 154 -4.08 -10.27 -5.46
CA ILE A 154 -5.39 -10.66 -4.93
C ILE A 154 -6.42 -10.80 -6.05
N ALA A 155 -6.47 -9.87 -7.00
CA ALA A 155 -7.39 -9.90 -8.11
C ALA A 155 -7.11 -11.07 -9.07
N LEU A 156 -5.84 -11.33 -9.39
CA LEU A 156 -5.41 -12.45 -10.24
C LEU A 156 -5.62 -13.80 -9.56
N ALA A 157 -5.47 -13.88 -8.24
CA ALA A 157 -5.73 -15.08 -7.46
C ALA A 157 -7.18 -15.60 -7.63
N ALA A 158 -8.15 -14.71 -7.92
CA ALA A 158 -9.51 -15.09 -8.23
C ALA A 158 -9.66 -15.92 -9.54
N LEU A 159 -8.64 -15.92 -10.40
CA LEU A 159 -8.56 -16.73 -11.63
C LEU A 159 -7.87 -18.07 -11.41
N VAL A 160 -7.20 -18.25 -10.30
CA VAL A 160 -6.43 -19.46 -9.98
C VAL A 160 -7.35 -20.51 -9.35
N ARG A 161 -7.39 -21.71 -9.92
CA ARG A 161 -8.27 -22.80 -9.43
C ARG A 161 -7.77 -23.42 -8.13
N SER A 162 -6.47 -23.68 -8.04
CA SER A 162 -5.85 -24.35 -6.89
C SER A 162 -5.75 -23.40 -5.69
N ALA A 163 -6.26 -23.81 -4.52
CA ALA A 163 -6.18 -23.03 -3.28
C ALA A 163 -4.72 -22.75 -2.86
N ARG A 164 -3.82 -23.74 -3.04
CA ARG A 164 -2.38 -23.60 -2.77
C ARG A 164 -1.77 -22.48 -3.64
N TRP A 165 -1.99 -22.54 -4.95
CA TRP A 165 -1.43 -21.53 -5.86
C TRP A 165 -2.05 -20.17 -5.66
N ARG A 166 -3.33 -20.10 -5.28
CA ARG A 166 -3.97 -18.83 -4.86
C ARG A 166 -3.24 -18.19 -3.70
N ALA A 167 -2.96 -18.97 -2.66
CA ALA A 167 -2.22 -18.49 -1.49
C ALA A 167 -0.81 -18.04 -1.87
N VAL A 168 -0.11 -18.77 -2.73
CA VAL A 168 1.24 -18.40 -3.21
C VAL A 168 1.21 -17.07 -3.96
N VAL A 169 0.26 -16.86 -4.89
CA VAL A 169 0.14 -15.60 -5.65
C VAL A 169 -0.13 -14.43 -4.72
N VAL A 170 -1.07 -14.58 -3.78
CA VAL A 170 -1.39 -13.51 -2.81
C VAL A 170 -0.19 -13.21 -1.91
N ALA A 171 0.45 -14.25 -1.37
CA ALA A 171 1.63 -14.09 -0.52
C ALA A 171 2.77 -13.38 -1.27
N ALA A 172 3.04 -13.76 -2.52
CA ALA A 172 4.05 -13.09 -3.34
C ALA A 172 3.76 -11.61 -3.55
N GLY A 173 2.51 -11.25 -3.90
CA GLY A 173 2.11 -9.85 -4.07
C GLY A 173 2.24 -9.02 -2.79
N ILE A 174 1.82 -9.58 -1.65
CA ILE A 174 1.97 -8.93 -0.34
C ILE A 174 3.45 -8.77 0.01
N THR A 175 4.27 -9.79 -0.19
CA THR A 175 5.72 -9.75 0.09
C THR A 175 6.40 -8.66 -0.76
N ILE A 176 6.10 -8.58 -2.06
CA ILE A 176 6.60 -7.52 -2.94
C ILE A 176 6.15 -6.16 -2.41
N GLY A 177 4.87 -6.00 -2.06
CA GLY A 177 4.34 -4.74 -1.54
C GLY A 177 5.00 -4.28 -0.24
N ILE A 178 5.26 -5.20 0.69
CA ILE A 178 6.00 -4.92 1.92
C ILE A 178 7.46 -4.57 1.61
N ALA A 179 8.13 -5.36 0.77
CA ALA A 179 9.52 -5.14 0.38
C ALA A 179 9.73 -3.78 -0.30
N MET A 180 8.77 -3.30 -1.11
CA MET A 180 8.79 -1.97 -1.71
C MET A 180 8.73 -0.86 -0.66
N GLY A 181 7.97 -1.02 0.41
CA GLY A 181 7.98 -0.10 1.54
C GLY A 181 9.31 -0.12 2.29
N LEU A 182 9.82 -1.32 2.62
CA LEU A 182 11.09 -1.49 3.34
C LEU A 182 12.30 -1.01 2.53
N SER A 183 12.26 -1.10 1.19
CA SER A 183 13.33 -0.58 0.33
C SER A 183 13.57 0.91 0.53
N ARG A 184 12.55 1.66 0.96
CA ARG A 184 12.66 3.10 1.22
C ARG A 184 13.50 3.42 2.45
N LEU A 185 13.52 2.51 3.44
CA LEU A 185 14.38 2.61 4.61
C LEU A 185 15.82 2.24 4.24
N VAL A 186 16.01 1.20 3.42
CA VAL A 186 17.34 0.80 2.93
C VAL A 186 18.00 1.93 2.14
N LEU A 187 17.24 2.65 1.30
CA LEU A 187 17.73 3.80 0.56
C LEU A 187 17.84 5.09 1.40
N GLY A 188 17.37 5.08 2.65
CA GLY A 188 17.42 6.23 3.55
C GLY A 188 16.58 7.43 3.09
N VAL A 189 15.47 7.21 2.37
CA VAL A 189 14.65 8.28 1.80
C VAL A 189 13.28 8.45 2.48
N HIS A 190 12.95 7.60 3.45
CA HIS A 190 11.73 7.67 4.23
C HIS A 190 11.96 7.17 5.66
N TRP A 191 11.21 7.72 6.59
CA TRP A 191 11.13 7.27 7.96
C TRP A 191 10.24 6.01 8.08
N PRO A 192 10.45 5.14 9.10
CA PRO A 192 9.61 3.97 9.36
C PRO A 192 8.11 4.29 9.42
N SER A 193 7.71 5.34 10.13
CA SER A 193 6.32 5.75 10.23
C SER A 193 5.72 6.23 8.90
N ASP A 194 6.52 6.77 7.95
CA ASP A 194 6.06 7.10 6.61
C ASP A 194 5.65 5.84 5.84
N VAL A 195 6.43 4.76 6.00
CA VAL A 195 6.19 3.47 5.35
C VAL A 195 4.91 2.84 5.89
N VAL A 196 4.75 2.82 7.23
CA VAL A 196 3.52 2.33 7.88
C VAL A 196 2.31 3.17 7.45
N GLY A 197 2.45 4.50 7.39
CA GLY A 197 1.42 5.41 6.89
C GLY A 197 1.03 5.09 5.44
N GLY A 198 2.00 4.82 4.56
CA GLY A 198 1.77 4.44 3.17
C GLY A 198 1.00 3.12 3.02
N TRP A 199 1.38 2.08 3.77
CA TRP A 199 0.62 0.82 3.83
C TRP A 199 -0.79 1.05 4.36
N GLY A 200 -0.94 1.89 5.40
CA GLY A 200 -2.23 2.26 5.97
C GLY A 200 -3.16 2.92 4.96
N VAL A 201 -2.65 3.86 4.15
CA VAL A 201 -3.44 4.49 3.06
C VAL A 201 -3.95 3.44 2.07
N ALA A 202 -3.07 2.55 1.61
CA ALA A 202 -3.45 1.52 0.65
C ALA A 202 -4.50 0.55 1.22
N LEU A 203 -4.36 0.12 2.47
CA LEU A 203 -5.32 -0.76 3.15
C LEU A 203 -6.66 -0.06 3.42
N ALA A 204 -6.66 1.21 3.81
CA ALA A 204 -7.88 1.98 4.01
C ALA A 204 -8.68 2.12 2.71
N VAL A 205 -8.02 2.54 1.63
CA VAL A 205 -8.65 2.68 0.31
C VAL A 205 -9.09 1.32 -0.24
N GLY A 206 -8.22 0.30 -0.17
CA GLY A 206 -8.51 -1.04 -0.66
C GLY A 206 -9.70 -1.68 0.07
N GLY A 207 -9.77 -1.56 1.38
CA GLY A 207 -10.89 -2.05 2.20
C GLY A 207 -12.21 -1.33 1.90
N ALA A 208 -12.17 0.00 1.75
CA ALA A 208 -13.35 0.78 1.40
C ALA A 208 -13.87 0.41 -0.01
N VAL A 209 -13.01 0.34 -1.02
CA VAL A 209 -13.37 -0.05 -2.39
C VAL A 209 -13.92 -1.49 -2.41
N ALA A 210 -13.28 -2.41 -1.70
CA ALA A 210 -13.76 -3.79 -1.61
C ALA A 210 -15.15 -3.87 -0.99
N ALA A 211 -15.39 -3.16 0.11
CA ALA A 211 -16.69 -3.13 0.79
C ALA A 211 -17.82 -2.57 -0.08
N VAL A 212 -17.52 -1.59 -0.94
CA VAL A 212 -18.50 -0.95 -1.82
C VAL A 212 -18.76 -1.78 -3.08
N LEU A 213 -17.70 -2.21 -3.78
CA LEU A 213 -17.83 -2.80 -5.11
C LEU A 213 -17.93 -4.32 -5.11
N LEU A 214 -17.27 -4.99 -4.17
CA LEU A 214 -17.15 -6.45 -4.19
C LEU A 214 -18.12 -7.11 -3.22
N LEU A 215 -18.40 -6.46 -2.11
CA LEU A 215 -19.20 -6.99 -1.01
C LEU A 215 -20.53 -6.24 -0.82
N GLY A 216 -20.84 -5.30 -1.71
CA GLY A 216 -22.14 -4.61 -1.72
C GLY A 216 -23.28 -5.55 -2.10
N PRO A 217 -24.56 -5.16 -1.83
CA PRO A 217 -25.73 -5.95 -2.24
C PRO A 217 -25.72 -6.19 -3.75
N PRO A 218 -26.23 -7.36 -4.22
CA PRO A 218 -26.37 -7.59 -5.65
C PRO A 218 -27.29 -6.50 -6.24
N ARG A 219 -26.85 -5.88 -7.35
CA ARG A 219 -27.72 -4.96 -8.09
C ARG A 219 -28.88 -5.76 -8.64
N HIS A 220 -30.13 -5.36 -8.35
CA HIS A 220 -31.29 -5.95 -8.99
C HIS A 220 -31.21 -5.67 -10.50
N PRO A 221 -31.54 -6.66 -11.36
CA PRO A 221 -31.47 -6.50 -12.82
C PRO A 221 -32.64 -5.66 -13.36
N GLY A 222 -32.87 -4.48 -12.79
CA GLY A 222 -33.98 -3.57 -13.13
C GLY A 222 -33.79 -2.13 -12.70
N GLU A 223 -32.62 -1.75 -12.16
CA GLU A 223 -32.26 -0.34 -11.85
C GLU A 223 -31.27 0.23 -12.86
#